data_0683882601e6a2d20a6849665b6ff5ea
#
_entry.id   0683882601e6a2d20a6849665b6ff5ea
#
_cell.length_a   1.000
_cell.length_b   1.000
_cell.length_c   1.000
_cell.angle_alpha   90.00
_cell.angle_beta   90.00
_cell.angle_gamma   90.00
#
_symmetry.space_group_name_H-M   'P 1'
#
loop_
_entity.id
_entity.type
_entity.pdbx_description
1 polymer ?
#
loop_
_entity_poly.entity_id
_entity_poly.type
_entity_poly.pdbx_seq_one_letter_code
_entity_poly.pdbx_strand_id
1 'polypeptide(L)'
;MTSDATGSAMTPATALEDGEHVVESFHADRATYWRDHAWLAAGAMALGMAILWAIGNPHVWTGAVGGLAAVAVRAVYVASDELAARWDLTDRRLLGPQTRALRLSEIETLRGLGSAVQVITRSGDKHLLKYQADRARTEARLRAAAGIV
;
A
#
# COMPACT_ATOMS: atom_id res chain seq x y z
N MET A 1 -28.43 18.17 10.91
CA MET A 1 -27.47 17.98 9.83
C MET A 1 -26.15 17.56 10.43
N THR A 2 -25.98 16.30 10.63
CA THR A 2 -24.71 15.72 11.09
C THR A 2 -23.86 15.45 9.87
N SER A 3 -22.88 16.31 9.66
CA SER A 3 -21.81 16.05 8.72
C SER A 3 -21.02 14.86 9.27
N ASP A 4 -21.14 13.71 8.65
CA ASP A 4 -20.23 12.57 8.86
C ASP A 4 -18.83 12.97 8.39
N ALA A 5 -18.15 13.75 9.20
CA ALA A 5 -16.75 14.12 9.04
C ALA A 5 -15.82 13.08 9.66
N THR A 6 -16.23 11.81 9.67
CA THR A 6 -15.38 10.69 10.04
C THR A 6 -14.86 9.98 8.78
N GLY A 7 -14.37 10.76 7.83
CA GLY A 7 -13.51 10.19 6.80
C GLY A 7 -12.27 9.66 7.50
N SER A 8 -12.03 8.35 7.41
CA SER A 8 -10.78 7.76 7.88
C SER A 8 -9.61 8.53 7.26
N ALA A 9 -8.57 8.81 8.05
CA ALA A 9 -7.35 9.48 7.56
C ALA A 9 -6.69 8.76 6.36
N MET A 10 -7.11 7.51 6.09
CA MET A 10 -6.61 6.68 5.00
C MET A 10 -7.51 6.69 3.75
N THR A 11 -8.56 7.51 3.72
CA THR A 11 -9.41 7.70 2.54
C THR A 11 -9.22 9.08 1.92
N PRO A 12 -9.52 9.23 0.61
CA PRO A 12 -9.41 10.54 -0.03
C PRO A 12 -10.34 11.57 0.61
N ALA A 13 -9.80 12.73 0.97
CA ALA A 13 -10.54 13.86 1.52
C ALA A 13 -10.67 15.00 0.51
N THR A 14 -10.01 14.90 -0.64
CA THR A 14 -10.06 15.93 -1.69
C THR A 14 -11.42 15.92 -2.37
N ALA A 15 -12.06 17.09 -2.43
CA ALA A 15 -13.34 17.26 -3.13
C ALA A 15 -13.16 17.05 -4.65
N LEU A 16 -14.19 16.50 -5.28
CA LEU A 16 -14.25 16.38 -6.73
C LEU A 16 -14.47 17.77 -7.35
N GLU A 17 -13.85 17.98 -8.52
CA GLU A 17 -14.09 19.18 -9.33
C GLU A 17 -15.45 19.10 -10.06
N ASP A 18 -15.92 20.23 -10.59
CA ASP A 18 -17.18 20.27 -11.32
C ASP A 18 -17.11 19.32 -12.55
N GLY A 19 -18.09 18.42 -12.61
CA GLY A 19 -18.17 17.42 -13.66
C GLY A 19 -17.21 16.24 -13.52
N GLU A 20 -16.36 16.23 -12.50
CA GLU A 20 -15.48 15.11 -12.20
C GLU A 20 -16.23 13.97 -11.52
N HIS A 21 -15.95 12.75 -11.88
CA HIS A 21 -16.56 11.58 -11.26
C HIS A 21 -15.55 10.45 -11.03
N VAL A 22 -15.80 9.66 -10.00
CA VAL A 22 -14.98 8.50 -9.69
C VAL A 22 -15.29 7.38 -10.66
N VAL A 23 -14.26 6.89 -11.34
CA VAL A 23 -14.37 5.79 -12.30
C VAL A 23 -14.16 4.44 -11.61
N GLU A 24 -13.19 4.35 -10.72
CA GLU A 24 -12.84 3.14 -10.00
C GLU A 24 -12.16 3.47 -8.67
N SER A 25 -12.40 2.64 -7.67
CA SER A 25 -11.73 2.75 -6.37
C SER A 25 -10.85 1.53 -6.13
N PHE A 26 -9.64 1.77 -5.61
CA PHE A 26 -8.68 0.73 -5.26
C PHE A 26 -8.56 0.64 -3.75
N HIS A 27 -8.76 -0.55 -3.22
CA HIS A 27 -8.69 -0.83 -1.79
C HIS A 27 -7.52 -1.76 -1.49
N ALA A 28 -6.98 -1.65 -0.28
CA ALA A 28 -6.07 -2.66 0.24
C ALA A 28 -6.83 -3.97 0.46
N ASP A 29 -6.32 -5.07 -0.09
CA ASP A 29 -6.92 -6.39 0.06
C ASP A 29 -6.43 -7.07 1.35
N ARG A 30 -7.39 -7.51 2.16
CA ARG A 30 -7.09 -8.12 3.47
C ARG A 30 -6.27 -9.42 3.36
N ALA A 31 -6.62 -10.28 2.41
CA ALA A 31 -5.90 -11.54 2.21
C ALA A 31 -4.45 -11.28 1.77
N THR A 32 -4.25 -10.33 0.86
CA THR A 32 -2.94 -9.91 0.39
C THR A 32 -2.11 -9.31 1.53
N TYR A 33 -2.71 -8.47 2.39
CA TYR A 33 -2.06 -7.91 3.55
C TYR A 33 -1.48 -8.99 4.47
N TRP A 34 -2.30 -9.97 4.87
CA TRP A 34 -1.84 -11.02 5.77
C TRP A 34 -0.84 -11.97 5.12
N ARG A 35 -1.01 -12.28 3.84
CA ARG A 35 -0.04 -13.08 3.09
C ARG A 35 1.34 -12.39 3.04
N ASP A 36 1.38 -11.11 2.72
CA ASP A 36 2.63 -10.36 2.62
C ASP A 36 3.31 -10.22 3.98
N HIS A 37 2.53 -10.06 5.06
CA HIS A 37 3.08 -10.08 6.42
C HIS A 37 3.56 -11.45 6.86
N ALA A 38 2.95 -12.54 6.40
CA ALA A 38 3.46 -13.88 6.63
C ALA A 38 4.84 -14.09 5.98
N TRP A 39 5.04 -13.63 4.75
CA TRP A 39 6.35 -13.64 4.10
C TRP A 39 7.36 -12.74 4.80
N LEU A 40 6.94 -11.57 5.24
CA LEU A 40 7.78 -10.67 6.02
C LEU A 40 8.20 -11.32 7.35
N ALA A 41 7.29 -12.00 8.02
CA ALA A 41 7.58 -12.75 9.25
C ALA A 41 8.59 -13.87 9.00
N ALA A 42 8.42 -14.65 7.93
CA ALA A 42 9.38 -15.69 7.55
C ALA A 42 10.78 -15.12 7.32
N GLY A 43 10.89 -14.00 6.63
CA GLY A 43 12.15 -13.28 6.42
C GLY A 43 12.78 -12.78 7.72
N ALA A 44 11.96 -12.19 8.61
CA ALA A 44 12.43 -11.69 9.91
C ALA A 44 12.89 -12.83 10.83
N MET A 45 12.20 -13.96 10.81
CA MET A 45 12.60 -15.17 11.54
C MET A 45 13.97 -15.67 11.04
N ALA A 46 14.12 -15.80 9.73
CA ALA A 46 15.37 -16.24 9.13
C ALA A 46 16.54 -15.27 9.45
N LEU A 47 16.28 -13.98 9.35
CA LEU A 47 17.27 -12.95 9.67
C LEU A 47 17.67 -12.98 11.15
N GLY A 48 16.70 -13.09 12.05
CA GLY A 48 16.97 -13.22 13.50
C GLY A 48 17.81 -14.44 13.83
N MET A 49 17.51 -15.58 13.22
CA MET A 49 18.31 -16.79 13.38
C MET A 49 19.72 -16.63 12.80
N ALA A 50 19.85 -16.03 11.63
CA ALA A 50 21.14 -15.80 10.98
C ALA A 50 22.05 -14.88 11.82
N ILE A 51 21.50 -13.83 12.41
CA ILE A 51 22.24 -12.91 13.31
C ILE A 51 22.75 -13.66 14.54
N LEU A 52 21.87 -14.40 15.23
CA LEU A 52 22.25 -15.15 16.43
C LEU A 52 23.31 -16.24 16.13
N TRP A 53 23.16 -16.90 14.98
CA TRP A 53 24.16 -17.86 14.54
C TRP A 53 25.52 -17.21 14.25
N ALA A 54 25.53 -16.06 13.58
CA ALA A 54 26.76 -15.35 13.22
C ALA A 54 27.55 -14.84 14.45
N ILE A 55 26.84 -14.46 15.52
CA ILE A 55 27.49 -14.04 16.79
C ILE A 55 27.81 -15.21 17.73
N GLY A 56 27.57 -16.46 17.30
CA GLY A 56 27.87 -17.65 18.09
C GLY A 56 26.91 -17.90 19.26
N ASN A 57 25.69 -17.39 19.20
CA ASN A 57 24.69 -17.62 20.24
C ASN A 57 24.16 -19.06 20.14
N PRO A 58 24.18 -19.84 21.26
CA PRO A 58 23.69 -21.22 21.23
C PRO A 58 22.18 -21.37 21.08
N HIS A 59 21.43 -20.29 21.28
CA HIS A 59 19.96 -20.28 21.23
C HIS A 59 19.44 -19.62 19.93
N VAL A 60 19.91 -20.08 18.78
CA VAL A 60 19.58 -19.54 17.46
C VAL A 60 18.08 -19.45 17.21
N TRP A 61 17.30 -20.44 17.67
CA TRP A 61 15.84 -20.47 17.52
C TRP A 61 15.10 -19.27 18.14
N THR A 62 15.68 -18.62 19.16
CA THR A 62 15.09 -17.44 19.78
C THR A 62 15.03 -16.26 18.82
N GLY A 63 15.89 -16.23 17.82
CA GLY A 63 15.84 -15.27 16.73
C GLY A 63 14.59 -15.40 15.86
N ALA A 64 14.12 -16.63 15.66
CA ALA A 64 12.85 -16.87 14.96
C ALA A 64 11.66 -16.34 15.79
N VAL A 65 11.63 -16.60 17.09
CA VAL A 65 10.59 -16.10 18.00
C VAL A 65 10.56 -14.57 18.00
N GLY A 66 11.71 -13.94 18.13
CA GLY A 66 11.83 -12.47 18.10
C GLY A 66 11.36 -11.86 16.78
N GLY A 67 11.79 -12.42 15.66
CA GLY A 67 11.38 -11.98 14.33
C GLY A 67 9.88 -12.12 14.09
N LEU A 68 9.31 -13.27 14.45
CA LEU A 68 7.86 -13.50 14.34
C LEU A 68 7.07 -12.54 15.22
N ALA A 69 7.47 -12.36 16.49
CA ALA A 69 6.78 -11.48 17.42
C ALA A 69 6.80 -10.02 16.95
N ALA A 70 7.94 -9.53 16.48
CA ALA A 70 8.07 -8.17 15.98
C ALA A 70 7.13 -7.90 14.79
N VAL A 71 7.10 -8.81 13.81
CA VAL A 71 6.22 -8.66 12.64
C VAL A 71 4.76 -8.81 13.03
N ALA A 72 4.41 -9.78 13.90
CA ALA A 72 3.03 -9.99 14.33
C ALA A 72 2.47 -8.78 15.07
N VAL A 73 3.20 -8.22 16.01
CA VAL A 73 2.78 -7.02 16.75
C VAL A 73 2.58 -5.83 15.79
N ARG A 74 3.55 -5.60 14.91
CA ARG A 74 3.43 -4.53 13.91
C ARG A 74 2.24 -4.75 12.98
N ALA A 75 2.05 -5.97 12.48
CA ALA A 75 0.97 -6.30 11.56
C ALA A 75 -0.40 -6.02 12.18
N VAL A 76 -0.60 -6.43 13.44
CA VAL A 76 -1.86 -6.17 14.16
C VAL A 76 -2.04 -4.69 14.45
N TYR A 77 -0.98 -4.01 14.86
CA TYR A 77 -1.06 -2.60 15.24
C TYR A 77 -1.42 -1.68 14.06
N VAL A 78 -0.86 -1.93 12.87
CA VAL A 78 -1.10 -1.07 11.70
C VAL A 78 -2.21 -1.58 10.77
N ALA A 79 -2.80 -2.75 11.06
CA ALA A 79 -3.79 -3.37 10.18
C ALA A 79 -4.99 -2.48 9.90
N SER A 80 -5.51 -1.78 10.92
CA SER A 80 -6.68 -0.92 10.77
C SER A 80 -6.43 0.22 9.78
N ASP A 81 -5.27 0.85 9.85
CA ASP A 81 -4.91 1.96 8.99
C ASP A 81 -4.58 1.50 7.56
N GLU A 82 -3.74 0.48 7.45
CA GLU A 82 -3.31 -0.03 6.14
C GLU A 82 -4.47 -0.66 5.35
N LEU A 83 -5.40 -1.33 6.03
CA LEU A 83 -6.58 -1.92 5.39
C LEU A 83 -7.70 -0.90 5.09
N ALA A 84 -7.67 0.26 5.73
CA ALA A 84 -8.59 1.36 5.44
C ALA A 84 -8.13 2.21 4.25
N ALA A 85 -6.92 2.02 3.74
CA ALA A 85 -6.37 2.82 2.64
C ALA A 85 -7.19 2.64 1.36
N ARG A 86 -7.61 3.75 0.78
CA ARG A 86 -8.37 3.80 -0.47
C ARG A 86 -7.79 4.83 -1.41
N TRP A 87 -7.74 4.47 -2.68
CA TRP A 87 -7.41 5.37 -3.78
C TRP A 87 -8.58 5.42 -4.76
N ASP A 88 -8.97 6.60 -5.15
CA ASP A 88 -10.06 6.81 -6.10
C ASP A 88 -9.50 7.32 -7.42
N LEU A 89 -9.72 6.57 -8.48
CA LEU A 89 -9.41 6.98 -9.85
C LEU A 89 -10.62 7.73 -10.40
N THR A 90 -10.42 9.00 -10.75
CA THR A 90 -11.42 9.79 -11.44
C THR A 90 -11.11 9.87 -12.94
N ASP A 91 -11.96 10.52 -13.69
CA ASP A 91 -11.73 10.82 -15.10
C ASP A 91 -10.56 11.79 -15.35
N ARG A 92 -10.04 12.45 -14.30
CA ARG A 92 -8.98 13.47 -14.39
C ARG A 92 -7.80 13.25 -13.46
N ARG A 93 -8.05 12.65 -12.29
CA ARG A 93 -7.07 12.56 -11.20
C ARG A 93 -7.05 11.18 -10.54
N LEU A 94 -5.96 10.91 -9.85
CA LEU A 94 -5.87 9.83 -8.88
C LEU A 94 -5.83 10.44 -7.49
N LEU A 95 -6.86 10.18 -6.70
CA LEU A 95 -7.01 10.72 -5.35
C LEU A 95 -6.59 9.68 -4.32
N GLY A 96 -5.65 10.01 -3.48
CA GLY A 96 -5.14 9.15 -2.43
C GLY A 96 -5.61 9.55 -1.03
N PRO A 97 -5.14 8.82 -0.02
CA PRO A 97 -5.43 9.12 1.37
C PRO A 97 -5.16 10.58 1.73
N GLN A 98 -6.02 11.14 2.57
CA GLN A 98 -5.99 12.55 2.96
C GLN A 98 -6.17 13.48 1.73
N THR A 99 -5.27 14.40 1.52
CA THR A 99 -5.33 15.41 0.45
C THR A 99 -4.44 15.08 -0.75
N ARG A 100 -3.97 13.83 -0.87
CA ARG A 100 -3.14 13.41 -2.00
C ARG A 100 -3.97 13.42 -3.27
N ALA A 101 -3.56 14.19 -4.23
CA ALA A 101 -4.21 14.29 -5.53
C ALA A 101 -3.15 14.39 -6.62
N LEU A 102 -3.23 13.50 -7.61
CA LEU A 102 -2.33 13.45 -8.75
C LEU A 102 -3.16 13.63 -10.02
N ARG A 103 -2.80 14.58 -10.86
CA ARG A 103 -3.38 14.63 -12.20
C ARG A 103 -2.87 13.45 -13.02
N LEU A 104 -3.74 12.82 -13.79
CA LEU A 104 -3.36 11.69 -14.64
C LEU A 104 -2.24 12.06 -15.63
N SER A 105 -2.22 13.32 -16.10
CA SER A 105 -1.17 13.84 -16.97
C SER A 105 0.20 14.01 -16.28
N GLU A 106 0.24 14.03 -14.95
CA GLU A 106 1.49 14.15 -14.16
C GLU A 106 2.15 12.79 -13.91
N ILE A 107 1.46 11.69 -14.17
CA ILE A 107 2.01 10.35 -14.00
C ILE A 107 3.00 10.07 -15.12
N GLU A 108 4.25 9.82 -14.73
CA GLU A 108 5.33 9.50 -15.67
C GLU A 108 5.44 8.01 -15.91
N THR A 109 5.44 7.22 -14.84
CA THR A 109 5.57 5.76 -14.94
C THR A 109 4.89 5.06 -13.76
N LEU A 110 4.62 3.78 -13.98
CA LEU A 110 4.04 2.86 -13.02
C LEU A 110 4.95 1.65 -12.88
N ARG A 111 5.18 1.18 -11.65
CA ARG A 111 5.98 -0.01 -11.37
C ARG A 111 5.28 -0.91 -10.36
N GLY A 112 5.34 -2.20 -10.61
CA GLY A 112 4.92 -3.18 -9.62
C GLY A 112 6.03 -3.41 -8.58
N LEU A 113 5.67 -3.34 -7.29
CA LEU A 113 6.55 -3.66 -6.17
C LEU A 113 5.85 -4.64 -5.24
N GLY A 114 6.18 -5.93 -5.32
CA GLY A 114 5.48 -6.96 -4.56
C GLY A 114 3.99 -6.97 -4.89
N SER A 115 3.13 -6.73 -3.92
CA SER A 115 1.69 -6.57 -4.10
C SER A 115 1.25 -5.12 -4.35
N ALA A 116 2.18 -4.16 -4.32
CA ALA A 116 1.89 -2.73 -4.49
C ALA A 116 2.12 -2.26 -5.93
N VAL A 117 1.40 -1.21 -6.31
CA VAL A 117 1.68 -0.42 -7.52
C VAL A 117 2.29 0.90 -7.09
N GLN A 118 3.49 1.18 -7.58
CA GLN A 118 4.14 2.46 -7.38
C GLN A 118 3.83 3.39 -8.55
N VAL A 119 3.27 4.54 -8.23
CA VAL A 119 3.02 5.62 -9.17
C VAL A 119 4.13 6.65 -9.03
N ILE A 120 4.83 6.94 -10.10
CA ILE A 120 5.92 7.94 -10.13
C ILE A 120 5.46 9.09 -11.01
N THR A 121 5.47 10.29 -10.45
CA THR A 121 5.12 11.51 -11.16
C THR A 121 6.33 12.10 -11.89
N ARG A 122 6.08 13.02 -12.81
CA ARG A 122 7.14 13.75 -13.53
C ARG A 122 7.99 14.63 -12.62
N SER A 123 7.44 15.04 -11.46
CA SER A 123 8.18 15.76 -10.42
C SER A 123 9.12 14.85 -9.62
N GLY A 124 9.00 13.52 -9.76
CA GLY A 124 9.78 12.53 -9.03
C GLY A 124 9.10 12.01 -7.76
N ASP A 125 7.89 12.48 -7.44
CA ASP A 125 7.15 11.99 -6.29
C ASP A 125 6.71 10.55 -6.51
N LYS A 126 6.75 9.75 -5.45
CA LYS A 126 6.41 8.33 -5.48
C LYS A 126 5.26 8.05 -4.53
N HIS A 127 4.23 7.39 -5.05
CA HIS A 127 3.06 7.00 -4.29
C HIS A 127 2.84 5.50 -4.43
N LEU A 128 2.40 4.85 -3.36
CA LEU A 128 2.19 3.41 -3.33
C LEU A 128 0.72 3.08 -3.06
N LEU A 129 0.13 2.33 -4.00
CA LEU A 129 -1.12 1.63 -3.79
C LEU A 129 -0.77 0.24 -3.26
N LYS A 130 -0.81 0.07 -1.93
CA LYS A 130 -0.38 -1.14 -1.25
C LYS A 130 -1.44 -2.23 -1.25
N TYR A 131 -0.99 -3.49 -1.15
CA TYR A 131 -1.84 -4.66 -0.91
C TYR A 131 -2.95 -4.83 -1.93
N GLN A 132 -2.60 -4.74 -3.21
CA GLN A 132 -3.54 -4.97 -4.30
C GLN A 132 -3.79 -6.46 -4.50
N ALA A 133 -5.05 -6.87 -4.54
CA ALA A 133 -5.42 -8.27 -4.80
C ALA A 133 -4.94 -8.72 -6.19
N ASP A 134 -5.08 -7.85 -7.18
CA ASP A 134 -4.56 -8.04 -8.54
C ASP A 134 -3.75 -6.80 -8.95
N ARG A 135 -2.47 -6.83 -8.62
CA ARG A 135 -1.54 -5.75 -8.95
C ARG A 135 -1.48 -5.46 -10.44
N ALA A 136 -1.45 -6.51 -11.27
CA ALA A 136 -1.33 -6.36 -12.72
C ALA A 136 -2.54 -5.64 -13.31
N ARG A 137 -3.74 -5.97 -12.84
CA ARG A 137 -4.97 -5.28 -13.23
C ARG A 137 -4.96 -3.82 -12.79
N THR A 138 -4.61 -3.54 -11.56
CA THR A 138 -4.51 -2.16 -11.03
C THR A 138 -3.52 -1.34 -11.84
N GLU A 139 -2.34 -1.88 -12.12
CA GLU A 139 -1.32 -1.23 -12.95
C GLU A 139 -1.84 -0.96 -14.35
N ALA A 140 -2.48 -1.95 -15.00
CA ALA A 140 -3.04 -1.80 -16.34
C ALA A 140 -4.14 -0.73 -16.40
N ARG A 141 -5.01 -0.67 -15.40
CA ARG A 141 -6.06 0.34 -15.29
C ARG A 141 -5.50 1.75 -15.15
N LEU A 142 -4.52 1.93 -14.27
CA LEU A 142 -3.85 3.22 -14.09
C LEU A 142 -3.06 3.63 -15.34
N ARG A 143 -2.40 2.68 -15.98
CA ARG A 143 -1.66 2.91 -17.21
C ARG A 143 -2.58 3.39 -18.34
N ALA A 144 -3.71 2.73 -18.51
CA ALA A 144 -4.72 3.13 -19.50
C ALA A 144 -5.30 4.52 -19.19
N ALA A 145 -5.63 4.81 -17.92
CA ALA A 145 -6.16 6.11 -17.52
C ALA A 145 -5.16 7.25 -17.70
N ALA A 146 -3.87 7.01 -17.46
CA ALA A 146 -2.80 7.99 -17.64
C ALA A 146 -2.30 8.12 -19.10
N GLY A 147 -2.78 7.26 -20.00
CA GLY A 147 -2.32 7.26 -21.39
C GLY A 147 -0.87 6.82 -21.58
N ILE A 148 -0.36 5.97 -20.68
CA ILE A 148 0.99 5.43 -20.74
C ILE A 148 0.97 4.09 -21.48
N VAL A 149 1.81 3.96 -22.48
CA VAL A 149 1.96 2.72 -23.27
C VAL A 149 2.89 1.73 -22.59
#